data_fc49e877a6e7f57d3c5e4c9d81a0f7f5
#
_entry.id   fc49e877a6e7f57d3c5e4c9d81a0f7f5
#
_cell.length_a   1.000
_cell.length_b   1.000
_cell.length_c   1.000
_cell.angle_alpha   90.00
_cell.angle_beta   90.00
_cell.angle_gamma   90.00
#
_symmetry.space_group_name_H-M   'P 1'
#
loop_
_entity.id
_entity.type
_entity.pdbx_description
1 polymer ?
#
loop_
_entity_poly.entity_id
_entity_poly.type
_entity_poly.pdbx_seq_one_letter_code
_entity_poly.pdbx_strand_id
1 'polypeptide(L)'
;MSLAFVERPPSAQEMERLRLILSTYQDGTGMLAAEGGRTLPGWRDFERAVALTFGGDGPENKAVFDVLLTNQNDATVKYGLSCKMRKELNRISRDGRVTLELSNSAGQFWDQLALIGVSTANYKQRPQEVGKTLIDLVRRWHGAAMAERNAVLDLARSSYLVLSWNNAGLYQLHQFSLQLPNPEGLSWYFPIGTVEGIKKPARHINGDDTDGRVFEWYGESGGQLKFYPQASSALWQSEAFRLEPLPDVEHGILTKVAAYFPELWRDAH
;
A
#
# COMPACT_ATOMS: atom_id res chain seq x y z
N MET A 1 -11.49 16.24 23.13
CA MET A 1 -10.46 15.21 22.93
C MET A 1 -10.28 15.05 21.43
N SER A 2 -9.05 14.98 20.94
CA SER A 2 -8.78 14.75 19.51
C SER A 2 -8.96 13.25 19.24
N LEU A 3 -9.77 12.89 18.23
CA LEU A 3 -9.88 11.50 17.77
C LEU A 3 -8.72 11.15 16.85
N ALA A 4 -8.32 9.88 16.82
CA ALA A 4 -7.34 9.40 15.86
C ALA A 4 -7.86 9.56 14.42
N PHE A 5 -6.97 9.78 13.47
CA PHE A 5 -7.35 9.97 12.05
C PHE A 5 -8.20 8.81 11.49
N VAL A 6 -8.02 7.57 11.99
CA VAL A 6 -8.82 6.40 11.57
C VAL A 6 -10.29 6.44 12.01
N GLU A 7 -10.62 7.28 12.97
CA GLU A 7 -12.00 7.50 13.49
C GLU A 7 -12.67 8.73 12.84
N ARG A 8 -11.92 9.46 12.04
CA ARG A 8 -12.33 10.63 11.26
C ARG A 8 -11.42 10.79 10.04
N PRO A 9 -11.80 11.56 9.01
CA PRO A 9 -10.88 12.00 7.97
C PRO A 9 -9.72 12.81 8.56
N PRO A 10 -8.53 12.81 7.93
CA PRO A 10 -7.45 13.72 8.31
C PRO A 10 -7.89 15.18 8.26
N SER A 11 -7.44 15.97 9.21
CA SER A 11 -7.65 17.42 9.16
C SER A 11 -6.78 18.08 8.09
N ALA A 12 -7.13 19.30 7.69
CA ALA A 12 -6.31 20.07 6.74
C ALA A 12 -4.87 20.26 7.25
N GLN A 13 -4.70 20.45 8.57
CA GLN A 13 -3.37 20.58 9.17
C GLN A 13 -2.55 19.27 9.12
N GLU A 14 -3.19 18.13 9.33
CA GLU A 14 -2.54 16.82 9.20
C GLU A 14 -2.16 16.54 7.74
N MET A 15 -3.03 16.89 6.80
CA MET A 15 -2.72 16.76 5.37
C MET A 15 -1.56 17.66 4.95
N GLU A 16 -1.52 18.91 5.43
CA GLU A 16 -0.41 19.81 5.15
C GLU A 16 0.90 19.29 5.77
N ARG A 17 0.85 18.79 7.01
CA ARG A 17 2.00 18.17 7.67
C ARG A 17 2.52 16.99 6.87
N LEU A 18 1.63 16.10 6.40
CA LEU A 18 2.01 14.97 5.55
C LEU A 18 2.67 15.44 4.25
N ARG A 19 2.07 16.43 3.58
CA ARG A 19 2.59 17.03 2.35
C ARG A 19 4.00 17.57 2.55
N LEU A 20 4.23 18.34 3.59
CA LEU A 20 5.53 18.93 3.90
C LEU A 20 6.59 17.87 4.25
N ILE A 21 6.23 16.85 5.04
CA ILE A 21 7.13 15.74 5.36
C ILE A 21 7.52 14.98 4.08
N LEU A 22 6.54 14.66 3.22
CA LEU A 22 6.82 14.01 1.93
C LEU A 22 7.72 14.89 1.04
N SER A 23 7.56 16.21 1.12
CA SER A 23 8.34 17.15 0.30
C SER A 23 9.82 17.13 0.65
N THR A 24 10.19 16.85 1.91
CA THR A 24 11.60 16.79 2.33
C THR A 24 12.41 15.71 1.61
N TYR A 25 11.75 14.66 1.13
CA TYR A 25 12.39 13.58 0.39
C TYR A 25 12.84 13.95 -1.03
N GLN A 26 12.62 15.20 -1.46
CA GLN A 26 13.15 15.73 -2.73
C GLN A 26 14.64 16.14 -2.64
N ASP A 27 15.21 16.10 -1.45
CA ASP A 27 16.58 16.58 -1.13
C ASP A 27 17.69 15.55 -1.42
N GLY A 28 17.43 14.53 -2.20
CA GLY A 28 18.35 13.44 -2.49
C GLY A 28 18.23 12.24 -1.54
N THR A 29 17.36 12.31 -0.51
CA THR A 29 17.15 11.20 0.44
C THR A 29 15.95 10.30 0.11
N GLY A 30 15.11 10.70 -0.84
CA GLY A 30 13.96 9.91 -1.27
C GLY A 30 14.36 8.65 -2.02
N MET A 31 13.53 7.62 -1.93
CA MET A 31 13.81 6.31 -2.54
C MET A 31 13.74 6.31 -4.07
N LEU A 32 12.99 7.22 -4.67
CA LEU A 32 12.79 7.24 -6.12
C LEU A 32 13.71 8.30 -6.76
N ALA A 33 14.51 7.89 -7.74
CA ALA A 33 15.30 8.83 -8.53
C ALA A 33 14.37 9.67 -9.44
N ALA A 34 14.71 10.95 -9.57
CA ALA A 34 14.07 11.90 -10.47
C ALA A 34 15.12 12.63 -11.32
N GLU A 35 14.68 13.43 -12.29
CA GLU A 35 15.57 14.19 -13.16
C GLU A 35 16.38 15.25 -12.37
N GLY A 36 17.58 15.56 -12.85
CA GLY A 36 18.43 16.60 -12.28
C GLY A 36 18.99 16.30 -10.90
N GLY A 37 19.23 15.02 -10.55
CA GLY A 37 19.78 14.61 -9.26
C GLY A 37 18.79 14.69 -8.09
N ARG A 38 17.54 15.06 -8.37
CA ARG A 38 16.47 15.07 -7.38
C ARG A 38 16.02 13.66 -7.05
N THR A 39 15.33 13.54 -5.93
CA THR A 39 14.62 12.33 -5.55
C THR A 39 13.14 12.62 -5.31
N LEU A 40 12.35 11.57 -5.23
CA LEU A 40 10.95 11.63 -4.84
C LEU A 40 10.71 10.61 -3.73
N PRO A 41 9.71 10.82 -2.85
CA PRO A 41 9.36 9.85 -1.85
C PRO A 41 8.98 8.52 -2.50
N GLY A 42 9.46 7.42 -1.94
CA GLY A 42 9.02 6.09 -2.27
C GLY A 42 8.12 5.50 -1.18
N TRP A 43 7.84 4.20 -1.27
CA TRP A 43 6.89 3.56 -0.36
C TRP A 43 7.33 3.59 1.11
N ARG A 44 8.62 3.41 1.42
CA ARG A 44 9.15 3.52 2.80
C ARG A 44 9.09 4.94 3.34
N ASP A 45 9.33 5.92 2.47
CA ASP A 45 9.25 7.33 2.84
C ASP A 45 7.81 7.72 3.15
N PHE A 46 6.85 7.16 2.40
CA PHE A 46 5.42 7.33 2.67
C PHE A 46 5.02 6.70 4.02
N GLU A 47 5.44 5.46 4.31
CA GLU A 47 5.19 4.82 5.61
C GLU A 47 5.71 5.68 6.78
N ARG A 48 6.95 6.18 6.67
CA ARG A 48 7.56 7.07 7.68
C ARG A 48 6.80 8.39 7.81
N ALA A 49 6.43 9.00 6.67
CA ALA A 49 5.66 10.24 6.67
C ALA A 49 4.30 10.07 7.35
N VAL A 50 3.61 8.96 7.12
CA VAL A 50 2.35 8.62 7.79
C VAL A 50 2.56 8.47 9.30
N ALA A 51 3.56 7.69 9.73
CA ALA A 51 3.87 7.51 11.15
C ALA A 51 4.17 8.85 11.84
N LEU A 52 5.01 9.69 11.24
CA LEU A 52 5.36 11.02 11.79
C LEU A 52 4.18 11.99 11.80
N THR A 53 3.30 11.91 10.81
CA THR A 53 2.15 12.81 10.71
C THR A 53 1.11 12.52 11.77
N PHE A 54 0.78 11.24 11.94
CA PHE A 54 -0.35 10.81 12.77
C PHE A 54 0.06 10.26 14.14
N GLY A 55 1.34 10.31 14.48
CA GLY A 55 1.85 9.88 15.79
C GLY A 55 1.85 8.36 15.95
N GLY A 56 2.10 7.64 14.85
CA GLY A 56 2.18 6.20 14.85
C GLY A 56 3.60 5.66 15.04
N ASP A 57 3.68 4.43 15.48
CA ASP A 57 4.91 3.66 15.46
C ASP A 57 5.06 3.00 14.08
N GLY A 58 6.17 3.24 13.41
CA GLY A 58 6.57 2.48 12.22
C GLY A 58 7.20 1.18 12.68
N PRO A 59 6.53 0.03 12.59
CA PRO A 59 7.08 -1.21 13.12
C PRO A 59 8.28 -1.66 12.30
N GLU A 60 9.40 -1.87 12.98
CA GLU A 60 10.56 -2.57 12.41
C GLU A 60 10.26 -4.06 12.18
N ASN A 61 9.26 -4.61 12.88
CA ASN A 61 8.80 -6.00 12.80
C ASN A 61 7.40 -6.08 12.15
N LYS A 62 7.38 -5.97 10.83
CA LYS A 62 6.17 -5.91 10.00
C LYS A 62 5.56 -7.29 9.78
N ALA A 63 4.49 -7.62 10.48
CA ALA A 63 3.70 -8.81 10.14
C ALA A 63 2.66 -8.51 9.05
N VAL A 64 1.81 -7.50 9.22
CA VAL A 64 0.70 -7.17 8.29
C VAL A 64 0.57 -5.67 8.05
N PHE A 65 0.81 -4.84 9.07
CA PHE A 65 0.63 -3.39 9.01
C PHE A 65 1.96 -2.64 8.98
N ASP A 66 2.00 -1.59 8.19
CA ASP A 66 3.19 -0.76 8.00
C ASP A 66 3.31 0.35 9.06
N VAL A 67 2.17 0.78 9.64
CA VAL A 67 2.10 1.77 10.72
C VAL A 67 1.04 1.35 11.73
N LEU A 68 1.34 1.48 13.02
CA LEU A 68 0.39 1.29 14.12
C LEU A 68 0.11 2.65 14.78
N LEU A 69 -1.16 3.05 14.79
CA LEU A 69 -1.63 4.21 15.51
C LEU A 69 -2.18 3.79 16.87
N THR A 70 -1.93 4.59 17.89
CA THR A 70 -2.47 4.33 19.24
C THR A 70 -3.79 5.06 19.42
N ASN A 71 -4.79 4.39 19.99
CA ASN A 71 -6.01 5.05 20.43
C ASN A 71 -5.68 6.08 21.52
N GLN A 72 -6.16 7.31 21.37
CA GLN A 72 -5.83 8.41 22.29
C GLN A 72 -6.53 8.31 23.65
N ASN A 73 -7.60 7.51 23.72
CA ASN A 73 -8.36 7.31 24.96
C ASN A 73 -7.96 6.00 25.66
N ASP A 74 -7.37 5.05 24.93
CA ASP A 74 -6.92 3.78 25.46
C ASP A 74 -5.63 3.32 24.74
N ALA A 75 -4.52 3.49 25.41
CA ALA A 75 -3.20 3.15 24.86
C ALA A 75 -3.01 1.64 24.58
N THR A 76 -3.89 0.79 25.12
CA THR A 76 -3.89 -0.66 24.85
C THR A 76 -4.54 -1.01 23.51
N VAL A 77 -5.29 -0.08 22.88
CA VAL A 77 -5.91 -0.27 21.57
C VAL A 77 -5.05 0.38 20.48
N LYS A 78 -4.75 -0.41 19.45
CA LYS A 78 -4.00 0.03 18.27
C LYS A 78 -4.84 -0.10 17.01
N TYR A 79 -4.54 0.74 16.01
CA TYR A 79 -5.10 0.69 14.66
C TYR A 79 -3.98 0.43 13.65
N GLY A 80 -4.16 -0.54 12.78
CA GLY A 80 -3.18 -0.88 11.75
C GLY A 80 -3.44 -0.12 10.44
N LEU A 81 -2.39 0.47 9.87
CA LEU A 81 -2.42 1.03 8.53
C LEU A 81 -1.49 0.20 7.62
N SER A 82 -2.04 -0.35 6.54
CA SER A 82 -1.25 -0.94 5.47
C SER A 82 -1.05 0.11 4.38
N CYS A 83 0.15 0.70 4.35
CA CYS A 83 0.49 1.80 3.44
C CYS A 83 0.91 1.25 2.07
N LYS A 84 0.37 1.82 1.00
CA LYS A 84 0.72 1.47 -0.38
C LYS A 84 1.02 2.73 -1.17
N MET A 85 2.03 2.68 -2.03
CA MET A 85 2.36 3.82 -2.90
C MET A 85 2.55 3.36 -4.34
N ARG A 86 1.85 4.00 -5.29
CA ARG A 86 1.89 3.60 -6.71
C ARG A 86 1.78 4.78 -7.67
N LYS A 87 2.51 4.66 -8.79
CA LYS A 87 2.43 5.60 -9.91
C LYS A 87 1.26 5.25 -10.81
N GLU A 88 0.05 5.60 -10.40
CA GLU A 88 -1.17 5.20 -11.13
C GLU A 88 -2.29 6.25 -11.14
N LEU A 89 -2.04 7.46 -10.66
CA LEU A 89 -3.10 8.47 -10.51
C LEU A 89 -3.85 8.76 -11.83
N ASN A 90 -3.15 8.78 -12.98
CA ASN A 90 -3.80 8.95 -14.27
C ASN A 90 -4.71 7.76 -14.65
N ARG A 91 -4.34 6.55 -14.22
CA ARG A 91 -5.16 5.37 -14.44
C ARG A 91 -6.40 5.41 -13.57
N ILE A 92 -6.28 5.81 -12.31
CA ILE A 92 -7.43 5.97 -11.40
C ILE A 92 -8.43 6.97 -11.99
N SER A 93 -7.96 8.11 -12.52
CA SER A 93 -8.83 9.11 -13.15
C SER A 93 -9.58 8.57 -14.37
N ARG A 94 -9.03 7.57 -15.08
CA ARG A 94 -9.66 6.95 -16.26
C ARG A 94 -10.55 5.77 -15.89
N ASP A 95 -10.06 4.88 -15.04
CA ASP A 95 -10.68 3.56 -14.79
C ASP A 95 -11.49 3.55 -13.48
N GLY A 96 -11.34 4.58 -12.64
CA GLY A 96 -12.03 4.67 -11.34
C GLY A 96 -11.56 3.67 -10.29
N ARG A 97 -10.46 2.92 -10.52
CA ARG A 97 -9.99 1.87 -9.61
C ARG A 97 -8.59 2.13 -9.11
N VAL A 98 -8.40 1.93 -7.80
CA VAL A 98 -7.11 2.03 -7.10
C VAL A 98 -6.48 0.64 -7.01
N THR A 99 -5.15 0.52 -7.11
CA THR A 99 -4.46 -0.77 -6.93
C THR A 99 -3.92 -0.92 -5.53
N LEU A 100 -4.36 -1.94 -4.85
CA LEU A 100 -3.85 -2.42 -3.58
C LEU A 100 -3.06 -3.72 -3.79
N GLU A 101 -1.78 -3.73 -3.46
CA GLU A 101 -0.99 -4.95 -3.39
C GLU A 101 -1.18 -5.57 -2.00
N LEU A 102 -1.94 -6.67 -1.95
CA LEU A 102 -2.29 -7.33 -0.69
C LEU A 102 -1.13 -8.18 -0.17
N SER A 103 -0.43 -8.85 -1.06
CA SER A 103 0.70 -9.71 -0.73
C SER A 103 1.47 -10.11 -1.98
N ASN A 104 2.75 -10.49 -1.79
CA ASN A 104 3.62 -11.14 -2.77
C ASN A 104 4.22 -12.45 -2.21
N SER A 105 3.52 -13.08 -1.26
CA SER A 105 3.94 -14.33 -0.60
C SER A 105 3.53 -15.56 -1.41
N ALA A 106 4.13 -15.77 -2.60
CA ALA A 106 3.82 -16.90 -3.47
C ALA A 106 3.81 -18.25 -2.75
N GLY A 107 4.84 -18.53 -1.94
CA GLY A 107 4.96 -19.78 -1.19
C GLY A 107 3.75 -20.07 -0.32
N GLN A 108 3.36 -19.12 0.52
CA GLN A 108 2.21 -19.30 1.43
C GLN A 108 0.88 -19.51 0.69
N PHE A 109 0.70 -18.88 -0.48
CA PHE A 109 -0.47 -19.13 -1.31
C PHE A 109 -0.44 -20.55 -1.88
N TRP A 110 0.69 -21.01 -2.40
CA TRP A 110 0.82 -22.37 -2.92
C TRP A 110 0.68 -23.42 -1.83
N ASP A 111 1.25 -23.21 -0.64
CA ASP A 111 1.07 -24.11 0.51
C ASP A 111 -0.41 -24.25 0.88
N GLN A 112 -1.14 -23.15 0.89
CA GLN A 112 -2.56 -23.17 1.19
C GLN A 112 -3.39 -23.85 0.08
N LEU A 113 -3.05 -23.65 -1.18
CA LEU A 113 -3.67 -24.32 -2.33
C LEU A 113 -3.42 -25.83 -2.31
N ALA A 114 -2.22 -26.24 -1.90
CA ALA A 114 -1.87 -27.66 -1.79
C ALA A 114 -2.75 -28.41 -0.79
N LEU A 115 -3.19 -27.76 0.30
CA LEU A 115 -4.10 -28.37 1.28
C LEU A 115 -5.46 -28.78 0.70
N ILE A 116 -5.88 -28.17 -0.41
CA ILE A 116 -7.11 -28.52 -1.13
C ILE A 116 -6.83 -29.27 -2.43
N GLY A 117 -5.61 -29.82 -2.59
CA GLY A 117 -5.21 -30.60 -3.76
C GLY A 117 -5.02 -29.78 -5.04
N VAL A 118 -4.75 -28.48 -4.91
CA VAL A 118 -4.43 -27.57 -6.04
C VAL A 118 -2.93 -27.38 -6.13
N SER A 119 -2.37 -27.55 -7.32
CA SER A 119 -0.96 -27.40 -7.65
C SER A 119 -0.79 -26.63 -8.95
N THR A 120 0.44 -26.32 -9.32
CA THR A 120 0.77 -25.69 -10.61
C THR A 120 0.32 -26.50 -11.82
N ALA A 121 0.10 -27.81 -11.66
CA ALA A 121 -0.36 -28.68 -12.75
C ALA A 121 -1.88 -28.57 -13.02
N ASN A 122 -2.69 -28.22 -12.01
CA ASN A 122 -4.15 -28.27 -12.12
C ASN A 122 -4.89 -26.96 -11.73
N TYR A 123 -4.20 -25.92 -11.23
CA TYR A 123 -4.86 -24.70 -10.72
C TYR A 123 -5.68 -23.97 -11.80
N LYS A 124 -5.28 -24.08 -13.09
CA LYS A 124 -6.01 -23.45 -14.20
C LYS A 124 -7.37 -24.07 -14.48
N GLN A 125 -7.61 -25.31 -14.03
CA GLN A 125 -8.90 -25.99 -14.13
C GLN A 125 -9.84 -25.68 -12.93
N ARG A 126 -9.31 -25.03 -11.88
CA ARG A 126 -10.03 -24.79 -10.62
C ARG A 126 -10.01 -23.29 -10.21
N PRO A 127 -10.33 -22.36 -11.12
CA PRO A 127 -10.14 -20.93 -10.86
C PRO A 127 -10.96 -20.43 -9.67
N GLN A 128 -12.19 -20.90 -9.47
CA GLN A 128 -13.05 -20.48 -8.37
C GLN A 128 -12.47 -20.86 -7.01
N GLU A 129 -11.93 -22.06 -6.89
CA GLU A 129 -11.31 -22.54 -5.64
C GLU A 129 -9.99 -21.81 -5.36
N VAL A 130 -9.21 -21.54 -6.42
CA VAL A 130 -7.99 -20.73 -6.30
C VAL A 130 -8.33 -19.35 -5.76
N GLY A 131 -9.23 -18.62 -6.41
CA GLY A 131 -9.61 -17.26 -6.00
C GLY A 131 -10.13 -17.20 -4.56
N LYS A 132 -11.03 -18.11 -4.21
CA LYS A 132 -11.55 -18.22 -2.83
C LYS A 132 -10.43 -18.45 -1.82
N THR A 133 -9.53 -19.40 -2.07
CA THR A 133 -8.43 -19.75 -1.17
C THR A 133 -7.49 -18.56 -0.93
N LEU A 134 -7.16 -17.80 -1.97
CA LEU A 134 -6.31 -16.61 -1.86
C LEU A 134 -6.92 -15.55 -0.94
N ILE A 135 -8.20 -15.23 -1.16
CA ILE A 135 -8.87 -14.18 -0.38
C ILE A 135 -9.09 -14.62 1.07
N ASP A 136 -9.47 -15.88 1.30
CA ASP A 136 -9.63 -16.42 2.64
C ASP A 136 -8.31 -16.47 3.42
N LEU A 137 -7.17 -16.69 2.74
CA LEU A 137 -5.87 -16.62 3.37
C LEU A 137 -5.51 -15.19 3.81
N VAL A 138 -5.73 -14.18 2.95
CA VAL A 138 -5.51 -12.78 3.33
C VAL A 138 -6.39 -12.37 4.51
N ARG A 139 -7.66 -12.77 4.51
CA ARG A 139 -8.57 -12.51 5.64
C ARG A 139 -8.06 -13.15 6.94
N ARG A 140 -7.51 -14.37 6.88
CA ARG A 140 -6.88 -15.01 8.04
C ARG A 140 -5.64 -14.26 8.53
N TRP A 141 -4.80 -13.75 7.62
CA TRP A 141 -3.65 -12.92 8.02
C TRP A 141 -4.08 -11.65 8.75
N HIS A 142 -5.12 -10.97 8.25
CA HIS A 142 -5.69 -9.82 8.97
C HIS A 142 -6.21 -10.23 10.35
N GLY A 143 -6.98 -11.31 10.43
CA GLY A 143 -7.55 -11.79 11.69
C GLY A 143 -6.51 -12.31 12.69
N ALA A 144 -5.35 -12.78 12.21
CA ALA A 144 -4.24 -13.23 13.04
C ALA A 144 -3.22 -12.13 13.36
N ALA A 145 -3.37 -10.92 12.76
CA ALA A 145 -2.49 -9.81 13.02
C ALA A 145 -2.64 -9.38 14.50
N MET A 146 -1.51 -9.26 15.16
CA MET A 146 -1.46 -8.83 16.56
C MET A 146 -0.70 -7.50 16.61
N ALA A 147 -1.14 -6.61 17.48
CA ALA A 147 -0.32 -5.52 17.93
C ALA A 147 0.78 -6.07 18.88
N GLU A 148 1.55 -5.24 19.49
CA GLU A 148 2.55 -5.65 20.46
C GLU A 148 1.94 -6.42 21.65
N ARG A 149 2.80 -7.03 22.49
CA ARG A 149 2.37 -7.69 23.72
C ARG A 149 1.47 -6.77 24.56
N ASN A 150 0.30 -7.26 24.93
CA ASN A 150 -0.73 -6.57 25.73
C ASN A 150 -1.48 -5.45 25.02
N ALA A 151 -1.36 -5.27 23.70
CA ALA A 151 -2.19 -4.37 22.93
C ALA A 151 -3.21 -5.15 22.08
N VAL A 152 -4.40 -4.61 21.96
CA VAL A 152 -5.48 -5.13 21.10
C VAL A 152 -5.48 -4.35 19.78
N LEU A 153 -5.45 -5.08 18.68
CA LEU A 153 -5.57 -4.46 17.36
C LEU A 153 -7.04 -4.36 16.97
N ASP A 154 -7.54 -3.13 16.81
CA ASP A 154 -8.90 -2.89 16.29
C ASP A 154 -8.89 -3.02 14.76
N LEU A 155 -9.19 -4.21 14.27
CA LEU A 155 -9.25 -4.50 12.83
C LEU A 155 -10.39 -3.78 12.12
N ALA A 156 -11.49 -3.48 12.81
CA ALA A 156 -12.63 -2.80 12.21
C ALA A 156 -12.30 -1.35 11.80
N ARG A 157 -11.38 -0.72 12.52
CA ARG A 157 -10.86 0.62 12.23
C ARG A 157 -9.48 0.64 11.58
N SER A 158 -8.84 -0.51 11.44
CA SER A 158 -7.62 -0.66 10.63
C SER A 158 -7.95 -0.56 9.14
N SER A 159 -7.01 -0.08 8.34
CA SER A 159 -7.30 0.26 6.94
C SER A 159 -6.07 0.15 6.02
N TYR A 160 -6.33 0.13 4.73
CA TYR A 160 -5.33 0.43 3.72
C TYR A 160 -5.27 1.94 3.49
N LEU A 161 -4.08 2.48 3.41
CA LEU A 161 -3.82 3.88 3.03
C LEU A 161 -2.96 3.90 1.78
N VAL A 162 -3.49 4.44 0.69
CA VAL A 162 -2.85 4.41 -0.62
C VAL A 162 -2.47 5.82 -1.06
N LEU A 163 -1.20 6.04 -1.37
CA LEU A 163 -0.71 7.25 -2.02
C LEU A 163 -0.49 6.97 -3.50
N SER A 164 -1.37 7.48 -4.35
CA SER A 164 -1.25 7.41 -5.80
C SER A 164 -0.63 8.69 -6.35
N TRP A 165 0.23 8.58 -7.36
CA TRP A 165 0.89 9.72 -7.97
C TRP A 165 1.04 9.57 -9.49
N ASN A 166 1.47 10.65 -10.18
CA ASN A 166 1.70 10.66 -11.63
C ASN A 166 2.94 11.47 -12.02
N ASN A 167 3.31 11.41 -13.30
CA ASN A 167 4.44 12.15 -13.86
C ASN A 167 4.28 13.68 -13.82
N ALA A 168 3.05 14.18 -13.66
CA ALA A 168 2.80 15.62 -13.49
C ALA A 168 3.05 16.10 -12.06
N GLY A 169 3.55 15.22 -11.16
CA GLY A 169 3.84 15.53 -9.76
C GLY A 169 2.59 15.73 -8.90
N LEU A 170 1.45 15.17 -9.32
CA LEU A 170 0.25 15.14 -8.51
C LEU A 170 0.21 13.88 -7.68
N TYR A 171 -0.22 14.02 -6.43
CA TYR A 171 -0.40 12.97 -5.43
C TYR A 171 -1.82 12.99 -4.91
N GLN A 172 -2.38 11.84 -4.59
CA GLN A 172 -3.69 11.72 -3.96
C GLN A 172 -3.73 10.52 -3.01
N LEU A 173 -4.32 10.73 -1.83
CA LEU A 173 -4.55 9.68 -0.84
C LEU A 173 -5.93 9.08 -0.99
N HIS A 174 -6.01 7.76 -0.78
CA HIS A 174 -7.25 7.02 -0.63
C HIS A 174 -7.14 6.10 0.59
N GLN A 175 -8.19 6.05 1.40
CA GLN A 175 -8.28 5.13 2.53
C GLN A 175 -9.37 4.10 2.28
N PHE A 176 -9.04 2.82 2.44
CA PHE A 176 -9.98 1.71 2.25
C PHE A 176 -10.06 0.84 3.49
N SER A 177 -11.24 0.30 3.76
CA SER A 177 -11.44 -0.75 4.76
C SER A 177 -10.57 -1.97 4.47
N LEU A 178 -10.22 -2.75 5.50
CA LEU A 178 -9.60 -4.07 5.34
C LEU A 178 -10.58 -5.12 4.80
N GLN A 179 -11.87 -4.80 4.74
CA GLN A 179 -12.89 -5.70 4.24
C GLN A 179 -12.69 -6.00 2.75
N LEU A 180 -12.46 -7.26 2.44
CA LEU A 180 -12.37 -7.73 1.06
C LEU A 180 -13.73 -8.25 0.59
N PRO A 181 -14.09 -8.03 -0.70
CA PRO A 181 -15.30 -8.59 -1.31
C PRO A 181 -15.41 -10.10 -1.14
N ASN A 182 -16.66 -10.62 -1.09
CA ASN A 182 -16.88 -12.05 -1.01
C ASN A 182 -16.37 -12.74 -2.30
N PRO A 183 -15.37 -13.63 -2.23
CA PRO A 183 -14.81 -14.28 -3.40
C PRO A 183 -15.82 -15.20 -4.13
N GLU A 184 -16.88 -15.65 -3.47
CA GLU A 184 -17.92 -16.50 -4.08
C GLU A 184 -18.84 -15.70 -5.03
N GLY A 185 -18.94 -14.39 -4.83
CA GLY A 185 -19.68 -13.48 -5.70
C GLY A 185 -18.90 -13.01 -6.94
N LEU A 186 -17.66 -13.48 -7.12
CA LEU A 186 -16.79 -13.08 -8.23
C LEU A 186 -16.68 -14.18 -9.28
N SER A 187 -16.55 -13.77 -10.53
CA SER A 187 -16.20 -14.64 -11.65
C SER A 187 -14.68 -14.79 -11.72
N TRP A 188 -14.16 -15.97 -11.36
CA TRP A 188 -12.73 -16.25 -11.41
C TRP A 188 -12.36 -16.98 -12.69
N TYR A 189 -11.33 -16.51 -13.40
CA TYR A 189 -10.90 -17.10 -14.65
C TYR A 189 -9.43 -16.76 -14.98
N PHE A 190 -8.84 -17.59 -15.85
CA PHE A 190 -7.55 -17.32 -16.48
C PHE A 190 -7.80 -16.67 -17.84
N PRO A 191 -7.38 -15.43 -18.09
CA PRO A 191 -7.54 -14.78 -19.38
C PRO A 191 -6.87 -15.61 -20.47
N ILE A 192 -7.50 -15.68 -21.67
CA ILE A 192 -6.90 -16.35 -22.81
C ILE A 192 -6.05 -15.31 -23.56
N GLY A 193 -4.75 -15.54 -23.57
CA GLY A 193 -3.77 -14.79 -24.35
C GLY A 193 -3.34 -15.56 -25.60
N THR A 194 -2.67 -14.87 -26.51
CA THR A 194 -2.03 -15.49 -27.68
C THR A 194 -0.51 -15.39 -27.52
N VAL A 195 0.17 -16.53 -27.51
CA VAL A 195 1.61 -16.64 -27.46
C VAL A 195 2.06 -17.44 -28.70
N GLU A 196 2.87 -16.83 -29.55
CA GLU A 196 3.34 -17.46 -30.82
C GLU A 196 2.19 -17.99 -31.69
N GLY A 197 1.09 -17.25 -31.77
CA GLY A 197 -0.09 -17.64 -32.54
C GLY A 197 -1.01 -18.68 -31.87
N ILE A 198 -0.62 -19.23 -30.72
CA ILE A 198 -1.39 -20.24 -29.99
C ILE A 198 -2.16 -19.59 -28.85
N LYS A 199 -3.47 -19.84 -28.77
CA LYS A 199 -4.30 -19.42 -27.63
C LYS A 199 -3.97 -20.25 -26.39
N LYS A 200 -3.52 -19.61 -25.31
CA LYS A 200 -3.21 -20.26 -24.05
C LYS A 200 -3.77 -19.46 -22.87
N PRO A 201 -4.19 -20.12 -21.78
CA PRO A 201 -4.53 -19.44 -20.54
C PRO A 201 -3.32 -18.65 -20.01
N ALA A 202 -3.54 -17.42 -19.57
CA ALA A 202 -2.54 -16.59 -18.95
C ALA A 202 -1.96 -17.24 -17.67
N ARG A 203 -0.83 -16.71 -17.18
CA ARG A 203 -0.21 -17.16 -15.93
C ARG A 203 -0.80 -16.49 -14.67
N HIS A 204 -1.68 -15.52 -14.86
CA HIS A 204 -2.39 -14.83 -13.79
C HIS A 204 -3.87 -15.17 -13.84
N ILE A 205 -4.49 -15.23 -12.67
CA ILE A 205 -5.94 -15.39 -12.52
C ILE A 205 -6.57 -14.04 -12.21
N ASN A 206 -7.75 -13.83 -12.72
CA ASN A 206 -8.60 -12.67 -12.49
C ASN A 206 -9.84 -13.05 -11.70
N GLY A 207 -10.28 -12.15 -10.82
CA GLY A 207 -11.59 -12.17 -10.18
C GLY A 207 -12.34 -10.90 -10.54
N ASP A 208 -13.41 -11.01 -11.29
CA ASP A 208 -14.21 -9.89 -11.79
C ASP A 208 -15.59 -9.88 -11.11
N ASP A 209 -16.12 -8.70 -10.81
CA ASP A 209 -17.53 -8.46 -10.51
C ASP A 209 -18.26 -7.96 -11.77
N THR A 210 -19.48 -7.44 -11.61
CA THR A 210 -20.27 -6.85 -12.71
C THR A 210 -19.65 -5.59 -13.30
N ASP A 211 -18.82 -4.90 -12.52
CA ASP A 211 -18.18 -3.63 -12.89
C ASP A 211 -16.72 -3.83 -13.35
N GLY A 212 -16.27 -5.07 -13.46
CA GLY A 212 -14.97 -5.46 -14.00
C GLY A 212 -14.00 -6.01 -12.96
N ARG A 213 -12.69 -5.80 -13.19
CA ARG A 213 -11.62 -6.42 -12.40
C ARG A 213 -11.60 -5.97 -10.95
N VAL A 214 -11.71 -6.96 -10.03
CA VAL A 214 -11.60 -6.76 -8.58
C VAL A 214 -10.30 -7.33 -8.03
N PHE A 215 -9.88 -8.50 -8.52
CA PHE A 215 -8.64 -9.13 -8.09
C PHE A 215 -7.81 -9.64 -9.26
N GLU A 216 -6.51 -9.72 -9.04
CA GLU A 216 -5.55 -10.34 -9.96
C GLU A 216 -4.43 -10.99 -9.15
N TRP A 217 -4.11 -12.25 -9.45
CA TRP A 217 -3.01 -12.96 -8.80
C TRP A 217 -2.03 -13.53 -9.81
N TYR A 218 -0.76 -13.27 -9.60
CA TYR A 218 0.37 -13.68 -10.43
C TYR A 218 1.10 -14.89 -9.84
N GLY A 219 0.43 -16.04 -9.72
CA GLY A 219 0.91 -17.20 -9.00
C GLY A 219 2.25 -17.75 -9.48
N GLU A 220 2.51 -17.75 -10.80
CA GLU A 220 3.75 -18.25 -11.39
C GLU A 220 4.83 -17.18 -11.52
N SER A 221 4.57 -15.91 -11.20
CA SER A 221 5.52 -14.81 -11.29
C SER A 221 5.48 -13.92 -10.07
N GLY A 222 6.19 -14.32 -9.01
CA GLY A 222 6.34 -13.54 -7.79
C GLY A 222 5.16 -13.59 -6.80
N GLY A 223 4.03 -14.22 -7.15
CA GLY A 223 2.89 -14.44 -6.25
C GLY A 223 2.13 -13.19 -5.84
N GLN A 224 2.28 -12.09 -6.55
CA GLN A 224 1.62 -10.83 -6.24
C GLN A 224 0.09 -10.97 -6.35
N LEU A 225 -0.62 -10.69 -5.25
CA LEU A 225 -2.08 -10.57 -5.23
C LEU A 225 -2.45 -9.10 -5.16
N LYS A 226 -3.21 -8.65 -6.15
CA LYS A 226 -3.72 -7.28 -6.25
C LYS A 226 -5.23 -7.25 -6.05
N PHE A 227 -5.68 -6.21 -5.37
CA PHE A 227 -7.07 -5.83 -5.22
C PHE A 227 -7.31 -4.46 -5.87
N TYR A 228 -8.41 -4.29 -6.56
CA TYR A 228 -8.76 -3.10 -7.33
C TYR A 228 -10.10 -2.50 -6.87
N PRO A 229 -10.19 -1.94 -5.64
CA PRO A 229 -11.41 -1.28 -5.20
C PRO A 229 -11.71 -0.06 -6.08
N GLN A 230 -12.97 0.29 -6.19
CA GLN A 230 -13.39 1.55 -6.80
C GLN A 230 -12.94 2.72 -5.92
N ALA A 231 -12.39 3.78 -6.50
CA ALA A 231 -12.00 4.99 -5.76
C ALA A 231 -13.21 5.60 -5.01
N SER A 232 -14.42 5.49 -5.59
CA SER A 232 -15.66 5.90 -4.97
C SER A 232 -16.07 5.10 -3.72
N SER A 233 -15.50 3.91 -3.52
CA SER A 233 -15.72 3.10 -2.31
C SER A 233 -14.73 3.39 -1.17
N ALA A 234 -13.82 4.36 -1.39
CA ALA A 234 -12.91 4.77 -0.33
C ALA A 234 -13.68 5.32 0.87
N LEU A 235 -13.23 4.98 2.08
CA LEU A 235 -13.74 5.57 3.32
C LEU A 235 -13.51 7.09 3.33
N TRP A 236 -12.41 7.50 2.73
CA TRP A 236 -12.01 8.87 2.55
C TRP A 236 -10.99 8.97 1.41
N GLN A 237 -10.97 10.13 0.72
CA GLN A 237 -9.94 10.49 -0.25
C GLN A 237 -9.57 11.95 -0.12
N SER A 238 -8.31 12.29 -0.38
CA SER A 238 -7.86 13.68 -0.40
C SER A 238 -8.19 14.34 -1.74
N GLU A 239 -8.18 15.68 -1.73
CA GLU A 239 -7.89 16.41 -2.96
C GLU A 239 -6.50 16.03 -3.49
N ALA A 240 -6.31 16.17 -4.81
CA ALA A 240 -5.00 16.01 -5.40
C ALA A 240 -4.07 17.17 -4.99
N PHE A 241 -2.84 16.85 -4.59
CA PHE A 241 -1.87 17.84 -4.12
C PHE A 241 -0.51 17.67 -4.81
N ARG A 242 0.32 18.70 -4.71
CA ARG A 242 1.73 18.67 -5.13
C ARG A 242 2.64 18.73 -3.91
N LEU A 243 3.81 18.13 -4.03
CA LEU A 243 4.88 18.36 -3.06
C LEU A 243 5.31 19.83 -3.12
N GLU A 244 5.71 20.38 -1.97
CA GLU A 244 6.31 21.70 -1.90
C GLU A 244 7.70 21.65 -2.53
N PRO A 245 8.04 22.53 -3.48
CA PRO A 245 9.38 22.61 -4.01
C PRO A 245 10.39 22.97 -2.92
N LEU A 246 11.50 22.25 -2.87
CA LEU A 246 12.60 22.66 -1.99
C LEU A 246 13.36 23.84 -2.61
N PRO A 247 13.77 24.82 -1.81
CA PRO A 247 14.49 26.00 -2.29
C PRO A 247 15.85 25.65 -2.90
N ASP A 248 16.51 24.63 -2.35
CA ASP A 248 17.78 24.10 -2.85
C ASP A 248 17.82 22.58 -2.59
N VAL A 249 17.76 21.81 -3.67
CA VAL A 249 17.67 20.34 -3.60
C VAL A 249 19.04 19.70 -3.46
N GLU A 250 20.06 20.30 -4.09
CA GLU A 250 21.40 19.73 -4.17
C GLU A 250 22.10 19.70 -2.81
N HIS A 251 21.77 20.65 -1.93
CA HIS A 251 22.40 20.82 -0.63
C HIS A 251 21.65 20.19 0.55
N GLY A 252 20.51 19.54 0.32
CA GLY A 252 19.70 18.96 1.42
C GLY A 252 20.49 17.97 2.27
N ILE A 253 21.24 17.06 1.67
CA ILE A 253 22.10 16.09 2.37
C ILE A 253 23.30 16.80 3.00
N LEU A 254 23.97 17.69 2.27
CA LEU A 254 25.12 18.43 2.77
C LEU A 254 24.75 19.33 3.95
N THR A 255 23.60 19.99 3.88
CA THR A 255 23.05 20.78 4.98
C THR A 255 22.79 19.93 6.22
N LYS A 256 22.26 18.72 6.07
CA LYS A 256 22.10 17.77 7.17
C LYS A 256 23.43 17.35 7.77
N VAL A 257 24.43 17.03 6.94
CA VAL A 257 25.77 16.69 7.43
C VAL A 257 26.36 17.83 8.24
N ALA A 258 26.32 19.05 7.72
CA ALA A 258 26.80 20.23 8.42
C ALA A 258 26.05 20.48 9.75
N ALA A 259 24.73 20.23 9.79
CA ALA A 259 23.93 20.38 11.00
C ALA A 259 24.22 19.30 12.06
N TYR A 260 24.43 18.04 11.64
CA TYR A 260 24.67 16.94 12.56
C TYR A 260 26.14 16.85 13.03
N PHE A 261 27.09 17.26 12.19
CA PHE A 261 28.52 17.11 12.45
C PHE A 261 29.28 18.43 12.17
N PRO A 262 28.91 19.55 12.81
CA PRO A 262 29.41 20.88 12.43
C PRO A 262 30.92 21.01 12.52
N GLU A 263 31.56 20.43 13.53
CA GLU A 263 33.01 20.48 13.70
C GLU A 263 33.71 19.60 12.66
N LEU A 264 33.31 18.34 12.56
CA LEU A 264 33.92 17.37 11.64
C LEU A 264 33.74 17.77 10.19
N TRP A 265 32.58 18.35 9.83
CA TRP A 265 32.27 18.78 8.48
C TRP A 265 33.13 19.97 8.06
N ARG A 266 33.33 20.93 8.97
CA ARG A 266 34.21 22.07 8.72
C ARG A 266 35.66 21.65 8.47
N ASP A 267 36.16 20.67 9.22
CA ASP A 267 37.53 20.18 9.14
C ASP A 267 37.76 19.26 7.94
N ALA A 268 36.67 18.76 7.31
CA ALA A 268 36.70 17.91 6.12
C ALA A 268 36.69 18.69 4.79
N HIS A 269 36.57 20.00 4.85
CA HIS A 269 36.59 20.95 3.71
C HIS A 269 37.75 21.90 3.87
#